data_269c8acd7fe9132326253476b4ed7818
#
_entry.id   269c8acd7fe9132326253476b4ed7818
#
_cell.length_a   1.000
_cell.length_b   1.000
_cell.length_c   1.000
_cell.angle_alpha   90.00
_cell.angle_beta   90.00
_cell.angle_gamma   90.00
#
_symmetry.space_group_name_H-M   'P 1'
#
loop_
_entity.id
_entity.type
_entity.pdbx_description
1 polymer ?
#
loop_
_entity_poly.entity_id
_entity_poly.type
_entity_poly.pdbx_seq_one_letter_code
_entity_poly.pdbx_strand_id
1 'polypeptide(L)'
;MKFALLHPFLIPPVCTIFEAANYLKRLTMDFVQNRRSIRQYAARDVDDVLLNRLLEESERTQTMGNMQLYSVVVTRSAEMKQRLAPAHFNQPMVTGAPVVLTFCADFHRATEWCRLRMADPGYDNFLSFMNAATDALLYCQTFCTLAEAEGLGLCFLGTTVYQPLAIIEALRLPRLVMPVATITLGWPAEHPAQTDRLPLTAVRHDEVYAPVTPASIERDYAAKEALPENLEFVRINGKQTLAQIFTDIRYTRRDNEAMSDGLFEALRHQGFVK
;
A
#
# COMPACT_ATOMS: atom_id res chain seq x y z
N MET A 1 23.68 -5.39 31.81
CA MET A 1 22.22 -5.26 31.48
C MET A 1 21.65 -4.15 32.35
N LYS A 2 21.54 -2.92 31.85
CA LYS A 2 20.91 -1.81 32.58
C LYS A 2 19.49 -1.67 32.08
N PHE A 3 18.54 -2.08 32.93
CA PHE A 3 17.15 -1.70 32.74
C PHE A 3 17.03 -0.20 32.97
N ALA A 4 16.63 0.54 31.94
CA ALA A 4 16.26 1.93 32.09
C ALA A 4 15.04 1.99 33.01
N LEU A 5 15.15 2.73 34.09
CA LEU A 5 14.08 3.03 35.05
C LEU A 5 12.96 3.78 34.29
N LEU A 6 11.90 3.09 33.97
CA LEU A 6 10.65 3.70 33.58
C LEU A 6 10.12 4.54 34.74
N HIS A 7 9.82 5.80 34.47
CA HIS A 7 9.32 6.77 35.45
C HIS A 7 8.08 6.22 36.15
N PRO A 8 7.99 6.26 37.51
CA PRO A 8 6.93 5.63 38.30
C PRO A 8 5.52 6.26 38.16
N PHE A 9 5.35 7.25 37.26
CA PHE A 9 4.10 8.00 37.11
C PHE A 9 3.17 7.50 36.00
N LEU A 10 3.49 6.40 35.30
CA LEU A 10 2.71 5.94 34.15
C LEU A 10 1.87 4.70 34.38
N ILE A 11 1.91 4.10 35.57
CA ILE A 11 1.08 2.92 35.90
C ILE A 11 0.07 3.35 36.95
N PRO A 12 -1.25 3.29 36.68
CA PRO A 12 -2.25 3.56 37.69
C PRO A 12 -2.15 2.53 38.85
N PRO A 13 -2.45 2.93 40.10
CA PRO A 13 -2.11 2.15 41.32
C PRO A 13 -2.91 0.84 41.55
N VAL A 14 -3.65 0.35 40.57
CA VAL A 14 -4.43 -0.91 40.63
C VAL A 14 -4.40 -1.65 39.30
N CYS A 15 -3.23 -1.77 38.68
CA CYS A 15 -3.12 -2.54 37.42
C CYS A 15 -2.57 -3.93 37.71
N THR A 16 -3.33 -4.97 37.37
CA THR A 16 -2.81 -6.35 37.38
C THR A 16 -1.71 -6.52 36.37
N ILE A 17 -0.82 -7.51 36.55
CA ILE A 17 0.25 -7.82 35.56
C ILE A 17 -0.35 -8.02 34.17
N PHE A 18 -1.55 -8.59 34.09
CA PHE A 18 -2.29 -8.81 32.85
C PHE A 18 -2.77 -7.49 32.21
N GLU A 19 -3.28 -6.55 32.99
CA GLU A 19 -3.68 -5.22 32.52
C GLU A 19 -2.49 -4.39 32.10
N ALA A 20 -1.38 -4.45 32.84
CA ALA A 20 -0.13 -3.80 32.48
C ALA A 20 0.45 -4.37 31.16
N ALA A 21 0.41 -5.69 30.97
CA ALA A 21 0.82 -6.33 29.72
C ALA A 21 -0.09 -5.94 28.54
N ASN A 22 -1.42 -5.85 28.77
CA ASN A 22 -2.35 -5.40 27.74
C ASN A 22 -2.20 -3.89 27.44
N TYR A 23 -1.90 -3.07 28.45
CA TYR A 23 -1.60 -1.65 28.26
C TYR A 23 -0.33 -1.45 27.45
N LEU A 24 0.75 -2.16 27.79
CA LEU A 24 2.00 -2.15 27.01
C LEU A 24 1.78 -2.65 25.57
N LYS A 25 0.98 -3.71 25.38
CA LYS A 25 0.62 -4.22 24.06
C LYS A 25 -0.21 -3.19 23.26
N ARG A 26 -1.09 -2.41 23.91
CA ARG A 26 -1.80 -1.31 23.24
C ARG A 26 -0.87 -0.17 22.86
N LEU A 27 0.05 0.24 23.74
CA LEU A 27 1.05 1.27 23.43
C LEU A 27 1.94 0.88 22.22
N THR A 28 2.26 -0.41 22.10
CA THR A 28 3.07 -0.91 20.94
C THR A 28 2.25 -1.04 19.66
N MET A 29 0.92 -0.90 19.69
CA MET A 29 0.03 -0.97 18.52
C MET A 29 -0.53 0.40 18.11
N ASP A 30 -0.18 1.48 18.81
CA ASP A 30 -0.68 2.83 18.55
C ASP A 30 -0.28 3.36 17.16
N PHE A 31 0.81 2.85 16.58
CA PHE A 31 1.22 3.23 15.23
C PHE A 31 0.17 2.87 14.17
N VAL A 32 -0.58 1.75 14.32
CA VAL A 32 -1.67 1.39 13.39
C VAL A 32 -2.80 2.41 13.48
N GLN A 33 -3.19 2.78 14.71
CA GLN A 33 -4.26 3.76 14.95
C GLN A 33 -3.85 5.17 14.50
N ASN A 34 -2.58 5.50 14.67
CA ASN A 34 -2.02 6.80 14.34
C ASN A 34 -1.44 6.89 12.93
N ARG A 35 -1.61 5.87 12.09
CA ARG A 35 -1.08 5.80 10.73
C ARG A 35 -1.52 6.99 9.88
N ARG A 36 -0.55 7.59 9.18
CA ARG A 36 -0.74 8.69 8.23
C ARG A 36 0.06 8.43 6.95
N SER A 37 -0.44 8.92 5.82
CA SER A 37 0.36 8.93 4.60
C SER A 37 1.36 10.09 4.64
N ILE A 38 2.65 9.77 4.66
CA ILE A 38 3.75 10.75 4.70
C ILE A 38 4.27 10.96 3.29
N ARG A 39 4.34 12.22 2.86
CA ARG A 39 4.78 12.63 1.53
C ARG A 39 5.99 13.55 1.54
N GLN A 40 6.37 14.06 2.72
CA GLN A 40 7.58 14.88 2.92
C GLN A 40 8.51 14.13 3.88
N TYR A 41 9.76 14.03 3.50
CA TYR A 41 10.76 13.24 4.19
C TYR A 41 11.92 14.09 4.66
N ALA A 42 12.45 13.78 5.83
CA ALA A 42 13.66 14.39 6.35
C ALA A 42 14.90 14.01 5.50
N ALA A 43 15.90 14.87 5.53
CA ALA A 43 17.19 14.62 4.89
C ALA A 43 18.02 13.59 5.71
N ARG A 44 17.40 12.43 5.97
CA ARG A 44 17.99 11.30 6.69
C ARG A 44 17.76 10.04 5.85
N ASP A 45 18.82 9.31 5.57
CA ASP A 45 18.71 8.07 4.82
C ASP A 45 18.05 6.96 5.64
N VAL A 46 17.49 5.99 4.92
CA VAL A 46 17.05 4.70 5.46
C VAL A 46 18.17 3.72 5.11
N ASP A 47 19.02 3.38 6.08
CA ASP A 47 20.17 2.51 5.83
C ASP A 47 19.75 1.09 5.40
N ASP A 48 20.67 0.39 4.73
CA ASP A 48 20.41 -0.93 4.18
C ASP A 48 20.21 -2.00 5.27
N VAL A 49 20.79 -1.82 6.46
CA VAL A 49 20.62 -2.78 7.57
C VAL A 49 19.16 -2.76 8.04
N LEU A 50 18.62 -1.56 8.25
CA LEU A 50 17.22 -1.39 8.64
C LEU A 50 16.27 -1.87 7.51
N LEU A 51 16.52 -1.45 6.27
CA LEU A 51 15.69 -1.82 5.14
C LEU A 51 15.65 -3.33 4.92
N ASN A 52 16.81 -3.99 4.92
CA ASN A 52 16.91 -5.44 4.72
C ASN A 52 16.22 -6.19 5.85
N ARG A 53 16.42 -5.79 7.12
CA ARG A 53 15.71 -6.38 8.26
C ARG A 53 14.19 -6.31 8.09
N LEU A 54 13.66 -5.15 7.70
CA LEU A 54 12.22 -4.97 7.48
C LEU A 54 11.70 -5.84 6.32
N LEU A 55 12.47 -5.96 5.24
CA LEU A 55 12.13 -6.84 4.12
C LEU A 55 12.12 -8.31 4.54
N GLU A 56 13.15 -8.79 5.26
CA GLU A 56 13.26 -10.16 5.78
C GLU A 56 12.13 -10.50 6.77
N GLU A 57 11.85 -9.61 7.72
CA GLU A 57 10.74 -9.80 8.67
C GLU A 57 9.38 -9.87 7.94
N SER A 58 9.23 -9.11 6.85
CA SER A 58 8.01 -9.11 6.02
C SER A 58 7.80 -10.43 5.27
N GLU A 59 8.83 -11.25 5.03
CA GLU A 59 8.72 -12.57 4.42
C GLU A 59 7.87 -13.54 5.25
N ARG A 60 7.59 -13.22 6.52
CA ARG A 60 6.69 -14.02 7.36
C ARG A 60 5.20 -13.81 7.06
N THR A 61 4.87 -12.98 6.06
CA THR A 61 3.49 -12.82 5.56
C THR A 61 2.93 -14.12 4.99
N GLN A 62 1.61 -14.20 4.88
CA GLN A 62 0.94 -15.33 4.22
C GLN A 62 1.22 -15.31 2.72
N THR A 63 1.39 -16.50 2.13
CA THR A 63 1.60 -16.68 0.70
C THR A 63 0.85 -17.89 0.16
N MET A 64 0.51 -17.87 -1.13
CA MET A 64 -0.16 -18.97 -1.82
C MET A 64 0.78 -20.18 -1.93
N GLY A 65 0.40 -21.29 -1.30
CA GLY A 65 1.16 -22.55 -1.35
C GLY A 65 2.63 -22.44 -0.90
N ASN A 66 2.99 -21.41 -0.14
CA ASN A 66 4.36 -21.09 0.26
C ASN A 66 5.32 -20.89 -0.94
N MET A 67 4.80 -20.45 -2.08
CA MET A 67 5.61 -20.21 -3.29
C MET A 67 6.31 -18.84 -3.29
N GLN A 68 5.87 -17.89 -2.45
CA GLN A 68 6.43 -16.52 -2.31
C GLN A 68 6.53 -15.83 -3.66
N LEU A 69 5.37 -15.61 -4.28
CA LEU A 69 5.21 -15.15 -5.66
C LEU A 69 5.33 -13.62 -5.79
N TYR A 70 6.32 -13.04 -5.14
CA TYR A 70 6.57 -11.62 -5.13
C TYR A 70 8.05 -11.29 -5.30
N SER A 71 8.30 -10.10 -5.79
CA SER A 71 9.62 -9.46 -5.82
C SER A 71 9.49 -7.99 -5.46
N VAL A 72 10.56 -7.39 -4.92
CA VAL A 72 10.62 -5.97 -4.59
C VAL A 72 11.80 -5.34 -5.30
N VAL A 73 11.54 -4.26 -6.03
CA VAL A 73 12.61 -3.43 -6.61
C VAL A 73 12.83 -2.22 -5.71
N VAL A 74 14.04 -2.11 -5.17
CA VAL A 74 14.47 -0.99 -4.33
C VAL A 74 15.11 0.08 -5.22
N THR A 75 14.53 1.28 -5.22
CA THR A 75 15.01 2.42 -6.00
C THR A 75 15.50 3.53 -5.08
N ARG A 76 16.79 3.89 -5.17
CA ARG A 76 17.43 4.95 -4.38
C ARG A 76 18.00 6.07 -5.25
N SER A 77 18.57 5.74 -6.41
CA SER A 77 19.25 6.73 -7.25
C SER A 77 18.29 7.80 -7.77
N ALA A 78 18.75 9.05 -7.77
CA ALA A 78 17.97 10.18 -8.27
C ALA A 78 17.56 9.97 -9.73
N GLU A 79 18.45 9.41 -10.55
CA GLU A 79 18.18 9.11 -11.96
C GLU A 79 17.01 8.14 -12.11
N MET A 80 17.02 7.00 -11.39
CA MET A 80 15.95 6.02 -11.50
C MET A 80 14.62 6.54 -10.93
N LYS A 81 14.65 7.31 -9.85
CA LYS A 81 13.46 7.99 -9.31
C LYS A 81 12.86 8.97 -10.33
N GLN A 82 13.69 9.72 -11.04
CA GLN A 82 13.24 10.60 -12.13
C GLN A 82 12.63 9.81 -13.31
N ARG A 83 13.16 8.64 -13.64
CA ARG A 83 12.59 7.76 -14.67
C ARG A 83 11.24 7.17 -14.25
N LEU A 84 11.04 6.90 -12.98
CA LEU A 84 9.76 6.40 -12.44
C LEU A 84 8.71 7.50 -12.24
N ALA A 85 9.12 8.75 -12.03
CA ALA A 85 8.21 9.84 -11.71
C ALA A 85 7.05 10.03 -12.71
N PRO A 86 7.23 9.97 -14.03
CA PRO A 86 6.13 10.08 -14.99
C PRO A 86 5.05 9.01 -14.81
N ALA A 87 5.43 7.76 -14.51
CA ALA A 87 4.48 6.67 -14.25
C ALA A 87 3.62 6.92 -13.00
N HIS A 88 4.06 7.82 -12.14
CA HIS A 88 3.34 8.26 -10.94
C HIS A 88 2.86 9.72 -11.05
N PHE A 89 2.57 10.20 -12.28
CA PHE A 89 2.09 11.57 -12.57
C PHE A 89 2.98 12.66 -11.98
N ASN A 90 4.28 12.45 -11.93
CA ASN A 90 5.28 13.35 -11.36
C ASN A 90 4.98 13.81 -9.92
N GLN A 91 4.39 12.94 -9.12
CA GLN A 91 4.13 13.23 -7.70
C GLN A 91 5.45 13.51 -6.98
N PRO A 92 5.60 14.64 -6.27
CA PRO A 92 6.90 15.09 -5.72
C PRO A 92 7.56 14.10 -4.76
N MET A 93 6.76 13.28 -4.04
CA MET A 93 7.29 12.30 -3.10
C MET A 93 8.07 11.18 -3.80
N VAL A 94 7.85 10.91 -5.09
CA VAL A 94 8.59 9.88 -5.84
C VAL A 94 10.07 10.24 -5.96
N THR A 95 10.36 11.49 -6.28
CA THR A 95 11.74 11.99 -6.37
C THR A 95 12.31 12.44 -5.03
N GLY A 96 11.46 12.89 -4.11
CA GLY A 96 11.84 13.42 -2.80
C GLY A 96 12.11 12.37 -1.72
N ALA A 97 11.56 11.16 -1.84
CA ALA A 97 11.78 10.11 -0.85
C ALA A 97 13.22 9.54 -0.91
N PRO A 98 13.83 9.19 0.24
CA PRO A 98 15.07 8.45 0.28
C PRO A 98 15.00 7.13 -0.50
N VAL A 99 13.89 6.39 -0.36
CA VAL A 99 13.69 5.08 -0.98
C VAL A 99 12.30 5.02 -1.63
N VAL A 100 12.25 4.41 -2.82
CA VAL A 100 11.01 3.99 -3.47
C VAL A 100 11.05 2.47 -3.62
N LEU A 101 10.01 1.78 -3.18
CA LEU A 101 9.87 0.33 -3.27
C LEU A 101 8.74 0.00 -4.23
N THR A 102 9.03 -0.79 -5.27
CA THR A 102 8.02 -1.32 -6.18
C THR A 102 7.84 -2.82 -5.93
N PHE A 103 6.67 -3.20 -5.46
CA PHE A 103 6.28 -4.57 -5.20
C PHE A 103 5.64 -5.16 -6.45
N CYS A 104 6.12 -6.32 -6.84
CA CYS A 104 5.73 -6.99 -8.08
C CYS A 104 5.14 -8.36 -7.80
N ALA A 105 4.03 -8.69 -8.47
CA ALA A 105 3.60 -10.06 -8.68
C ALA A 105 4.65 -10.76 -9.54
N ASP A 106 5.22 -11.88 -9.09
CA ASP A 106 6.37 -12.53 -9.73
C ASP A 106 6.17 -14.04 -9.85
N PHE A 107 5.78 -14.48 -11.03
CA PHE A 107 5.81 -15.89 -11.42
C PHE A 107 7.04 -16.24 -12.28
N HIS A 108 7.85 -15.26 -12.66
CA HIS A 108 9.05 -15.49 -13.47
C HIS A 108 10.02 -16.45 -12.75
N ARG A 109 10.38 -16.13 -11.51
CA ARG A 109 11.30 -16.94 -10.70
C ARG A 109 10.81 -18.38 -10.52
N ALA A 110 9.53 -18.57 -10.20
CA ALA A 110 8.94 -19.89 -10.03
C ALA A 110 8.89 -20.67 -11.34
N THR A 111 8.60 -20.01 -12.45
CA THR A 111 8.61 -20.59 -13.80
C THR A 111 10.00 -21.06 -14.18
N GLU A 112 11.04 -20.25 -13.98
CA GLU A 112 12.42 -20.65 -14.26
C GLU A 112 12.90 -21.80 -13.34
N TRP A 113 12.51 -21.77 -12.07
CA TRP A 113 12.78 -22.89 -11.17
C TRP A 113 12.14 -24.19 -11.67
N CYS A 114 10.89 -24.18 -12.11
CA CYS A 114 10.21 -25.34 -12.68
C CYS A 114 10.98 -25.89 -13.91
N ARG A 115 11.31 -25.01 -14.86
CA ARG A 115 12.05 -25.38 -16.08
C ARG A 115 13.41 -26.02 -15.76
N LEU A 116 14.15 -25.44 -14.82
CA LEU A 116 15.43 -25.98 -14.36
C LEU A 116 15.30 -27.33 -13.62
N ARG A 117 14.10 -27.71 -13.24
CA ARG A 117 13.79 -28.98 -12.59
C ARG A 117 12.95 -29.93 -13.47
N MET A 118 12.92 -29.66 -14.78
CA MET A 118 12.22 -30.48 -15.78
C MET A 118 10.70 -30.57 -15.52
N ALA A 119 10.13 -29.55 -14.89
CA ALA A 119 8.69 -29.40 -14.71
C ALA A 119 8.13 -28.47 -15.78
N ASP A 120 6.87 -28.70 -16.18
CA ASP A 120 6.15 -27.89 -17.15
C ASP A 120 5.25 -26.87 -16.44
N PRO A 121 5.65 -25.59 -16.32
CA PRO A 121 4.87 -24.58 -15.60
C PRO A 121 3.74 -24.03 -16.45
N GLY A 122 2.52 -23.99 -15.90
CA GLY A 122 1.32 -23.40 -16.52
C GLY A 122 0.91 -22.07 -15.85
N TYR A 123 1.87 -21.18 -15.58
CA TYR A 123 1.63 -19.96 -14.78
C TYR A 123 1.40 -18.68 -15.61
N ASP A 124 1.21 -18.82 -16.91
CA ASP A 124 1.00 -17.75 -17.88
C ASP A 124 -0.50 -17.45 -18.10
N ASN A 125 -1.21 -17.21 -17.02
CA ASN A 125 -2.66 -16.97 -17.04
C ASN A 125 -3.08 -15.98 -15.94
N PHE A 126 -4.31 -15.47 -16.05
CA PHE A 126 -4.84 -14.45 -15.15
C PHE A 126 -4.97 -14.91 -13.70
N LEU A 127 -5.32 -16.18 -13.45
CA LEU A 127 -5.37 -16.73 -12.08
C LEU A 127 -3.99 -16.67 -11.41
N SER A 128 -2.93 -17.02 -12.15
CA SER A 128 -1.55 -16.92 -11.67
C SER A 128 -1.19 -15.47 -11.32
N PHE A 129 -1.57 -14.50 -12.17
CA PHE A 129 -1.40 -13.09 -11.83
C PHE A 129 -2.11 -12.73 -10.52
N MET A 130 -3.37 -13.11 -10.34
CA MET A 130 -4.13 -12.80 -9.13
C MET A 130 -3.49 -13.39 -7.87
N ASN A 131 -3.01 -14.63 -7.94
CA ASN A 131 -2.31 -15.28 -6.83
C ASN A 131 -1.03 -14.52 -6.45
N ALA A 132 -0.20 -14.20 -7.44
CA ALA A 132 1.04 -13.46 -7.21
C ALA A 132 0.80 -12.01 -6.77
N ALA A 133 -0.24 -11.35 -7.29
CA ALA A 133 -0.64 -10.02 -6.86
C ALA A 133 -1.10 -10.02 -5.39
N THR A 134 -1.85 -11.04 -4.98
CA THR A 134 -2.26 -11.22 -3.58
C THR A 134 -1.04 -11.36 -2.67
N ASP A 135 -0.09 -12.24 -3.00
CA ASP A 135 1.15 -12.42 -2.25
C ASP A 135 1.93 -11.09 -2.13
N ALA A 136 2.12 -10.39 -3.25
CA ALA A 136 2.86 -9.13 -3.28
C ALA A 136 2.18 -8.02 -2.46
N LEU A 137 0.84 -7.93 -2.46
CA LEU A 137 0.10 -6.93 -1.69
C LEU A 137 0.12 -7.24 -0.18
N LEU A 138 0.01 -8.51 0.20
CA LEU A 138 0.15 -8.95 1.60
C LEU A 138 1.56 -8.65 2.11
N TYR A 139 2.59 -8.94 1.31
CA TYR A 139 3.97 -8.64 1.64
C TYR A 139 4.20 -7.11 1.77
N CYS A 140 3.70 -6.32 0.82
CA CYS A 140 3.74 -4.87 0.87
C CYS A 140 3.09 -4.32 2.15
N GLN A 141 1.89 -4.79 2.51
CA GLN A 141 1.20 -4.31 3.70
C GLN A 141 1.91 -4.71 4.99
N THR A 142 2.48 -5.92 5.06
CA THR A 142 3.29 -6.35 6.21
C THR A 142 4.50 -5.45 6.36
N PHE A 143 5.23 -5.19 5.26
CA PHE A 143 6.35 -4.25 5.24
C PHE A 143 5.95 -2.84 5.72
N CYS A 144 4.85 -2.30 5.20
CA CYS A 144 4.34 -0.99 5.62
C CYS A 144 4.10 -0.93 7.12
N THR A 145 3.47 -1.97 7.67
CA THR A 145 3.16 -2.08 9.10
C THR A 145 4.44 -2.10 9.96
N LEU A 146 5.44 -2.89 9.57
CA LEU A 146 6.72 -2.96 10.26
C LEU A 146 7.52 -1.64 10.14
N ALA A 147 7.53 -1.03 8.96
CA ALA A 147 8.21 0.25 8.74
C ALA A 147 7.61 1.39 9.59
N GLU A 148 6.28 1.45 9.69
CA GLU A 148 5.59 2.42 10.56
C GLU A 148 5.85 2.15 12.05
N ALA A 149 5.98 0.90 12.45
CA ALA A 149 6.36 0.53 13.83
C ALA A 149 7.78 1.00 14.19
N GLU A 150 8.70 1.08 13.22
CA GLU A 150 10.05 1.64 13.37
C GLU A 150 10.08 3.19 13.30
N GLY A 151 8.92 3.83 13.11
CA GLY A 151 8.82 5.29 13.02
C GLY A 151 9.11 5.85 11.62
N LEU A 152 9.24 5.00 10.61
CA LEU A 152 9.32 5.44 9.22
C LEU A 152 7.96 5.93 8.73
N GLY A 153 7.97 6.89 7.82
CA GLY A 153 6.81 7.37 7.09
C GLY A 153 6.79 6.81 5.68
N LEU A 154 5.59 6.56 5.18
CA LEU A 154 5.41 6.06 3.83
C LEU A 154 4.14 6.60 3.16
N CYS A 155 4.15 6.57 1.82
CA CYS A 155 2.98 6.84 1.00
C CYS A 155 2.80 5.71 -0.03
N PHE A 156 1.66 5.03 0.01
CA PHE A 156 1.25 4.08 -1.01
C PHE A 156 0.77 4.82 -2.25
N LEU A 157 1.32 4.46 -3.41
CA LEU A 157 1.02 5.08 -4.70
C LEU A 157 0.04 4.20 -5.50
N GLY A 158 -1.24 4.54 -5.45
CA GLY A 158 -2.28 3.86 -6.24
C GLY A 158 -2.08 3.97 -7.76
N THR A 159 -1.23 4.90 -8.19
CA THR A 159 -0.87 5.14 -9.58
C THR A 159 -0.07 4.00 -10.24
N THR A 160 0.44 3.06 -9.46
CA THR A 160 1.22 1.91 -9.97
C THR A 160 0.46 1.12 -11.04
N VAL A 161 -0.84 0.89 -10.83
CA VAL A 161 -1.69 0.14 -11.76
C VAL A 161 -2.31 1.00 -12.86
N TYR A 162 -2.05 2.32 -12.88
CA TYR A 162 -2.56 3.23 -13.91
C TYR A 162 -1.62 3.34 -15.11
N GLN A 163 -0.30 3.24 -14.89
CA GLN A 163 0.70 3.28 -15.94
C GLN A 163 1.75 2.16 -15.77
N PRO A 164 1.32 0.89 -15.67
CA PRO A 164 2.22 -0.21 -15.35
C PRO A 164 3.26 -0.47 -16.43
N LEU A 165 2.97 -0.24 -17.71
CA LEU A 165 3.95 -0.41 -18.81
C LEU A 165 5.16 0.51 -18.63
N ALA A 166 4.97 1.75 -18.22
CA ALA A 166 6.07 2.68 -17.97
C ALA A 166 6.96 2.21 -16.81
N ILE A 167 6.39 1.59 -15.78
CA ILE A 167 7.14 1.01 -14.67
C ILE A 167 7.90 -0.24 -15.11
N ILE A 168 7.25 -1.12 -15.89
CA ILE A 168 7.86 -2.33 -16.47
C ILE A 168 9.10 -1.96 -17.27
N GLU A 169 8.99 -0.98 -18.14
CA GLU A 169 10.10 -0.48 -18.97
C GLU A 169 11.21 0.14 -18.10
N ALA A 170 10.86 1.07 -17.21
CA ALA A 170 11.82 1.77 -16.36
C ALA A 170 12.63 0.80 -15.50
N LEU A 171 11.97 -0.21 -14.91
CA LEU A 171 12.59 -1.20 -14.02
C LEU A 171 13.07 -2.47 -14.76
N ARG A 172 12.86 -2.57 -16.08
CA ARG A 172 13.23 -3.72 -16.93
C ARG A 172 12.66 -5.03 -16.38
N LEU A 173 11.39 -5.02 -16.02
CA LEU A 173 10.74 -6.19 -15.45
C LEU A 173 10.58 -7.29 -16.52
N PRO A 174 11.01 -8.53 -16.25
CA PRO A 174 10.88 -9.62 -17.23
C PRO A 174 9.41 -10.07 -17.37
N ARG A 175 9.15 -10.95 -18.36
CA ARG A 175 7.83 -11.61 -18.46
C ARG A 175 7.45 -12.28 -17.15
N LEU A 176 6.17 -12.34 -16.89
CA LEU A 176 5.55 -12.88 -15.66
C LEU A 176 5.95 -12.12 -14.37
N VAL A 177 6.42 -10.87 -14.52
CA VAL A 177 6.60 -9.94 -13.40
C VAL A 177 5.80 -8.67 -13.64
N MET A 178 4.82 -8.37 -12.78
CA MET A 178 3.89 -7.25 -12.92
C MET A 178 3.94 -6.35 -11.70
N PRO A 179 4.18 -5.01 -11.83
CA PRO A 179 4.14 -4.11 -10.68
C PRO A 179 2.70 -3.96 -10.19
N VAL A 180 2.47 -4.13 -8.88
CA VAL A 180 1.14 -4.05 -8.26
C VAL A 180 1.01 -2.99 -7.19
N ALA A 181 2.11 -2.63 -6.54
CA ALA A 181 2.16 -1.56 -5.55
C ALA A 181 3.50 -0.84 -5.59
N THR A 182 3.49 0.46 -5.36
CA THR A 182 4.70 1.26 -5.12
C THR A 182 4.50 2.07 -3.84
N ILE A 183 5.51 2.13 -3.00
CA ILE A 183 5.54 3.02 -1.84
C ILE A 183 6.77 3.91 -1.88
N THR A 184 6.62 5.13 -1.40
CA THR A 184 7.74 5.99 -1.03
C THR A 184 7.99 5.84 0.46
N LEU A 185 9.25 5.82 0.90
CA LEU A 185 9.68 5.50 2.26
C LEU A 185 10.77 6.44 2.73
N GLY A 186 10.70 6.87 3.98
CA GLY A 186 11.72 7.70 4.62
C GLY A 186 11.32 8.12 6.03
N TRP A 187 12.18 8.88 6.69
CA TRP A 187 11.87 9.49 7.99
C TRP A 187 10.92 10.66 7.78
N PRO A 188 9.80 10.75 8.54
CA PRO A 188 8.82 11.82 8.36
C PRO A 188 9.42 13.22 8.59
N ALA A 189 9.12 14.17 7.70
CA ALA A 189 9.34 15.60 7.90
C ALA A 189 8.04 16.39 8.09
N GLU A 190 6.91 15.69 8.13
CA GLU A 190 5.58 16.26 8.31
C GLU A 190 4.74 15.42 9.26
N HIS A 191 3.68 16.03 9.79
CA HIS A 191 2.68 15.33 10.59
C HIS A 191 1.27 15.72 10.12
N PRO A 192 0.83 15.21 8.95
CA PRO A 192 -0.46 15.58 8.38
C PRO A 192 -1.62 15.08 9.24
N ALA A 193 -2.80 15.66 9.05
CA ALA A 193 -4.02 15.14 9.64
C ALA A 193 -4.30 13.71 9.17
N GLN A 194 -4.95 12.92 9.99
CA GLN A 194 -5.41 11.60 9.59
C GLN A 194 -6.58 11.73 8.62
N THR A 195 -6.59 10.87 7.61
CA THR A 195 -7.75 10.73 6.73
C THR A 195 -8.86 9.96 7.45
N ASP A 196 -10.10 10.35 7.20
CA ASP A 196 -11.29 9.67 7.71
C ASP A 196 -11.38 8.20 7.27
N ARG A 197 -12.24 7.47 7.93
CA ARG A 197 -12.65 6.12 7.57
C ARG A 197 -14.17 6.00 7.65
N LEU A 198 -14.74 5.17 6.80
CA LEU A 198 -16.13 4.78 6.96
C LEU A 198 -16.30 4.01 8.26
N PRO A 199 -17.49 4.05 8.88
CA PRO A 199 -17.77 3.29 10.10
C PRO A 199 -17.73 1.78 9.80
N LEU A 200 -17.49 0.97 10.84
CA LEU A 200 -17.41 -0.50 10.70
C LEU A 200 -18.69 -1.10 10.06
N THR A 201 -19.84 -0.48 10.31
CA THR A 201 -21.13 -0.88 9.72
C THR A 201 -21.20 -0.81 8.19
N ALA A 202 -20.31 -0.02 7.57
CA ALA A 202 -20.22 0.08 6.10
C ALA A 202 -19.42 -1.06 5.46
N VAL A 203 -18.60 -1.77 6.25
CA VAL A 203 -17.63 -2.75 5.72
C VAL A 203 -17.79 -4.15 6.34
N ARG A 204 -18.51 -4.26 7.46
CA ARG A 204 -18.77 -5.54 8.12
C ARG A 204 -20.15 -6.06 7.75
N HIS A 205 -20.20 -7.28 7.25
CA HIS A 205 -21.41 -8.05 6.99
C HIS A 205 -21.33 -9.36 7.75
N ASP A 206 -22.40 -9.77 8.42
CA ASP A 206 -22.45 -11.02 9.16
C ASP A 206 -23.13 -12.09 8.29
N GLU A 207 -22.48 -13.25 8.16
CA GLU A 207 -22.89 -14.42 7.37
C GLU A 207 -23.03 -14.14 5.84
N VAL A 208 -23.77 -13.10 5.46
CA VAL A 208 -24.03 -12.75 4.06
C VAL A 208 -23.86 -11.25 3.83
N TYR A 209 -23.59 -10.86 2.59
CA TYR A 209 -23.52 -9.46 2.22
C TYR A 209 -24.89 -8.79 2.38
N ALA A 210 -24.98 -7.81 3.29
CA ALA A 210 -26.22 -7.06 3.53
C ALA A 210 -26.53 -6.12 2.36
N PRO A 211 -27.81 -6.02 1.90
CA PRO A 211 -28.17 -5.09 0.84
C PRO A 211 -27.87 -3.65 1.20
N VAL A 212 -27.32 -2.90 0.25
CA VAL A 212 -27.14 -1.46 0.38
C VAL A 212 -28.49 -0.76 0.17
N THR A 213 -28.88 0.07 1.13
CA THR A 213 -30.14 0.84 1.09
C THR A 213 -29.86 2.33 1.18
N PRO A 214 -30.79 3.21 0.76
CA PRO A 214 -30.64 4.65 0.97
C PRO A 214 -30.33 5.01 2.42
N ALA A 215 -31.01 4.38 3.38
CA ALA A 215 -30.77 4.62 4.80
C ALA A 215 -29.38 4.20 5.27
N SER A 216 -28.80 3.11 4.75
CA SER A 216 -27.43 2.70 5.06
C SER A 216 -26.41 3.67 4.44
N ILE A 217 -26.63 4.17 3.23
CA ILE A 217 -25.78 5.18 2.60
C ILE A 217 -25.78 6.47 3.42
N GLU A 218 -26.92 7.01 3.76
CA GLU A 218 -27.03 8.22 4.59
C GLU A 218 -26.29 8.06 5.92
N ARG A 219 -26.50 6.97 6.61
CA ARG A 219 -25.83 6.67 7.89
C ARG A 219 -24.30 6.58 7.75
N ASP A 220 -23.82 5.86 6.74
CA ASP A 220 -22.41 5.47 6.63
C ASP A 220 -21.55 6.59 6.00
N TYR A 221 -22.13 7.47 5.20
CA TYR A 221 -21.41 8.53 4.49
C TYR A 221 -21.62 9.93 5.08
N ALA A 222 -22.66 10.16 5.92
CA ALA A 222 -22.98 11.47 6.45
C ALA A 222 -21.79 12.17 7.11
N ALA A 223 -21.03 11.48 7.95
CA ALA A 223 -19.87 12.05 8.63
C ALA A 223 -18.77 12.45 7.65
N LYS A 224 -18.52 11.63 6.62
CA LYS A 224 -17.56 11.90 5.57
C LYS A 224 -17.96 13.10 4.72
N GLU A 225 -19.21 13.19 4.32
CA GLU A 225 -19.74 14.29 3.51
C GLU A 225 -19.74 15.61 4.26
N ALA A 226 -19.92 15.59 5.60
CA ALA A 226 -19.91 16.76 6.46
C ALA A 226 -18.50 17.28 6.81
N LEU A 227 -17.41 16.62 6.40
CA LEU A 227 -16.06 17.11 6.64
C LEU A 227 -15.84 18.47 5.93
N PRO A 228 -15.27 19.49 6.62
CA PRO A 228 -15.06 20.82 6.04
C PRO A 228 -14.32 20.80 4.70
N GLU A 229 -13.26 19.97 4.58
CA GLU A 229 -12.49 19.80 3.36
C GLU A 229 -13.33 19.21 2.22
N ASN A 230 -14.26 18.30 2.51
CA ASN A 230 -15.14 17.69 1.51
C ASN A 230 -16.23 18.67 1.05
N LEU A 231 -16.80 19.45 1.96
CA LEU A 231 -17.74 20.52 1.64
C LEU A 231 -17.07 21.59 0.76
N GLU A 232 -15.82 21.95 1.08
CA GLU A 232 -15.05 22.89 0.28
C GLU A 232 -14.74 22.33 -1.11
N PHE A 233 -14.37 21.05 -1.25
CA PHE A 233 -14.20 20.40 -2.54
C PHE A 233 -15.45 20.46 -3.40
N VAL A 234 -16.62 20.20 -2.82
CA VAL A 234 -17.91 20.32 -3.52
C VAL A 234 -18.12 21.75 -4.01
N ARG A 235 -17.91 22.74 -3.13
CA ARG A 235 -18.11 24.16 -3.41
C ARG A 235 -17.21 24.67 -4.54
N ILE A 236 -15.90 24.45 -4.44
CA ILE A 236 -14.94 25.01 -5.42
C ILE A 236 -15.05 24.38 -6.81
N ASN A 237 -15.56 23.15 -6.89
CA ASN A 237 -15.79 22.45 -8.17
C ASN A 237 -17.22 22.64 -8.71
N GLY A 238 -18.07 23.45 -8.07
CA GLY A 238 -19.44 23.70 -8.49
C GLY A 238 -20.30 22.43 -8.55
N LYS A 239 -20.04 21.47 -7.67
CA LYS A 239 -20.79 20.21 -7.57
C LYS A 239 -21.87 20.30 -6.47
N GLN A 240 -22.80 19.35 -6.48
CA GLN A 240 -23.87 19.29 -5.48
C GLN A 240 -23.57 18.32 -4.36
N THR A 241 -22.78 17.28 -4.63
CA THR A 241 -22.48 16.21 -3.69
C THR A 241 -20.99 15.80 -3.75
N LEU A 242 -20.49 15.23 -2.65
CA LEU A 242 -19.14 14.66 -2.62
C LEU A 242 -18.99 13.51 -3.62
N ALA A 243 -20.02 12.72 -3.83
CA ALA A 243 -20.00 11.63 -4.81
C ALA A 243 -19.65 12.12 -6.22
N GLN A 244 -20.18 13.29 -6.63
CA GLN A 244 -19.85 13.92 -7.92
C GLN A 244 -18.38 14.34 -8.02
N ILE A 245 -17.71 14.66 -6.90
CA ILE A 245 -16.26 14.91 -6.91
C ILE A 245 -15.50 13.64 -7.33
N PHE A 246 -15.93 12.48 -6.86
CA PHE A 246 -15.29 11.21 -7.24
C PHE A 246 -15.56 10.82 -8.68
N THR A 247 -16.80 10.97 -9.15
CA THR A 247 -17.20 10.52 -10.50
C THR A 247 -16.83 11.48 -11.64
N ASP A 248 -16.83 12.79 -11.36
CA ASP A 248 -16.70 13.79 -12.41
C ASP A 248 -15.32 14.46 -12.45
N ILE A 249 -14.56 14.39 -11.33
CA ILE A 249 -13.27 15.09 -11.19
C ILE A 249 -12.11 14.12 -10.97
N ARG A 250 -12.21 13.20 -9.97
CA ARG A 250 -11.08 12.40 -9.52
C ARG A 250 -10.93 11.07 -10.27
N TYR A 251 -12.06 10.38 -10.50
CA TYR A 251 -12.09 9.02 -11.07
C TYR A 251 -13.19 8.97 -12.13
N THR A 252 -12.99 9.75 -13.20
CA THR A 252 -13.99 9.80 -14.28
C THR A 252 -14.14 8.45 -14.95
N ARG A 253 -15.33 8.15 -15.48
CA ARG A 253 -15.56 6.93 -16.25
C ARG A 253 -14.52 6.74 -17.34
N ARG A 254 -14.28 7.81 -18.14
CA ARG A 254 -13.31 7.79 -19.25
C ARG A 254 -11.91 7.40 -18.76
N ASP A 255 -11.44 8.02 -17.67
CA ASP A 255 -10.10 7.78 -17.18
C ASP A 255 -9.98 6.37 -16.55
N ASN A 256 -11.02 5.90 -15.84
CA ASN A 256 -11.07 4.53 -15.32
C ASN A 256 -11.06 3.49 -16.44
N GLU A 257 -11.82 3.69 -17.51
CA GLU A 257 -11.84 2.77 -18.67
C GLU A 257 -10.46 2.75 -19.35
N ALA A 258 -9.87 3.92 -19.62
CA ALA A 258 -8.55 4.00 -20.26
C ALA A 258 -7.43 3.36 -19.39
N MET A 259 -7.46 3.57 -18.08
CA MET A 259 -6.50 2.94 -17.15
C MET A 259 -6.70 1.43 -17.05
N SER A 260 -7.94 0.96 -17.08
CA SER A 260 -8.26 -0.47 -17.14
C SER A 260 -7.71 -1.12 -18.40
N ASP A 261 -7.91 -0.50 -19.57
CA ASP A 261 -7.38 -1.00 -20.84
C ASP A 261 -5.83 -1.06 -20.81
N GLY A 262 -5.18 -0.02 -20.30
CA GLY A 262 -3.73 0.01 -20.11
C GLY A 262 -3.21 -1.08 -19.15
N LEU A 263 -3.96 -1.38 -18.10
CA LEU A 263 -3.64 -2.48 -17.19
C LEU A 263 -3.73 -3.85 -17.90
N PHE A 264 -4.78 -4.07 -18.68
CA PHE A 264 -4.93 -5.31 -19.46
C PHE A 264 -3.85 -5.43 -20.54
N GLU A 265 -3.46 -4.33 -21.19
CA GLU A 265 -2.35 -4.31 -22.13
C GLU A 265 -1.04 -4.74 -21.45
N ALA A 266 -0.75 -4.21 -20.27
CA ALA A 266 0.43 -4.60 -19.50
C ALA A 266 0.38 -6.09 -19.07
N LEU A 267 -0.77 -6.62 -18.70
CA LEU A 267 -0.95 -8.04 -18.39
C LEU A 267 -0.69 -8.92 -19.60
N ARG A 268 -1.15 -8.50 -20.81
CA ARG A 268 -0.82 -9.21 -22.07
C ARG A 268 0.68 -9.13 -22.37
N HIS A 269 1.28 -7.94 -22.26
CA HIS A 269 2.70 -7.75 -22.47
C HIS A 269 3.54 -8.64 -21.54
N GLN A 270 3.14 -8.77 -20.27
CA GLN A 270 3.80 -9.62 -19.31
C GLN A 270 3.41 -11.11 -19.42
N GLY A 271 2.43 -11.45 -20.25
CA GLY A 271 2.05 -12.83 -20.58
C GLY A 271 1.12 -13.48 -19.55
N PHE A 272 0.42 -12.71 -18.75
CA PHE A 272 -0.62 -13.20 -17.84
C PHE A 272 -2.02 -13.28 -18.48
N VAL A 273 -2.20 -12.63 -19.62
CA VAL A 273 -3.44 -12.66 -20.39
C VAL A 273 -3.09 -12.87 -21.84
N LYS A 274 -3.89 -13.65 -22.58
CA LYS A 274 -3.75 -13.90 -24.02
C LYS A 274 -4.36 -12.78 -24.84
#